data_e351de4f099c3eac959b196e73c34cb4
#
_entry.id   e351de4f099c3eac959b196e73c34cb4
#
_cell.length_a   1.000
_cell.length_b   1.000
_cell.length_c   1.000
_cell.angle_alpha   90.00
_cell.angle_beta   90.00
_cell.angle_gamma   90.00
#
_symmetry.space_group_name_H-M   'P 1'
#
loop_
_entity.id
_entity.type
_entity.pdbx_description
1 polymer ?
#
loop_
_entity_poly.entity_id
_entity_poly.type
_entity_poly.pdbx_seq_one_letter_code
_entity_poly.pdbx_strand_id
1 'polypeptide(L)'
;MTTQYATGWVSALLALSILGISHGVFAQDQGHAHVIDGVAVYLGVIPAELISEEYPKQAPEHQMHGGVPSGDHWHHVNVAIYNDTTGQRITNARVVAQVWSQEEVNLPIQKKPLEPMSIAGAETYGNYFHMPGTAMYFIKVEIDRPGHTPIVTTFEYYHRS
;
A
#
# COMPACT_ATOMS: atom_id res chain seq x y z
N MET A 1 58.96 -62.91 26.79
CA MET A 1 58.34 -61.83 27.55
C MET A 1 58.32 -60.58 26.71
N THR A 2 57.22 -60.32 26.01
CA THR A 2 57.05 -59.17 25.12
C THR A 2 55.67 -58.56 25.37
N THR A 3 55.67 -57.45 26.05
CA THR A 3 54.48 -56.68 26.41
C THR A 3 54.14 -55.77 25.24
N GLN A 4 52.94 -55.96 24.65
CA GLN A 4 52.40 -55.02 23.63
C GLN A 4 51.53 -53.94 24.27
N TYR A 5 51.84 -52.71 23.98
CA TYR A 5 51.01 -51.54 24.33
C TYR A 5 50.06 -51.25 23.20
N ALA A 6 48.78 -51.36 23.46
CA ALA A 6 47.72 -50.93 22.55
C ALA A 6 47.48 -49.43 22.69
N THR A 7 47.75 -48.66 21.66
CA THR A 7 47.44 -47.23 21.56
C THR A 7 46.03 -47.05 21.08
N GLY A 8 45.13 -46.61 21.96
CA GLY A 8 43.76 -46.25 21.60
C GLY A 8 43.67 -44.84 21.01
N TRP A 9 43.13 -44.76 19.81
CA TRP A 9 42.86 -43.47 19.14
C TRP A 9 41.46 -43.01 19.57
N VAL A 10 41.40 -41.91 20.31
CA VAL A 10 40.17 -41.24 20.66
C VAL A 10 39.85 -40.24 19.55
N SER A 11 38.90 -40.57 18.69
CA SER A 11 38.40 -39.66 17.67
C SER A 11 37.35 -38.72 18.32
N ALA A 12 37.73 -37.48 18.56
CA ALA A 12 36.85 -36.42 18.99
C ALA A 12 36.03 -35.91 17.77
N LEU A 13 34.76 -36.27 17.72
CA LEU A 13 33.78 -35.69 16.77
C LEU A 13 33.36 -34.30 17.26
N LEU A 14 33.84 -33.27 16.58
CA LEU A 14 33.43 -31.89 16.79
C LEU A 14 32.09 -31.69 16.06
N ALA A 15 30.97 -31.70 16.80
CA ALA A 15 29.66 -31.33 16.26
C ALA A 15 29.56 -29.82 16.13
N LEU A 16 29.69 -29.30 14.90
CA LEU A 16 29.52 -27.90 14.56
C LEU A 16 28.01 -27.59 14.49
N SER A 17 27.43 -27.06 15.56
CA SER A 17 26.06 -26.60 15.60
C SER A 17 25.95 -25.28 14.84
N ILE A 18 25.44 -25.30 13.60
CA ILE A 18 25.09 -24.12 12.84
C ILE A 18 23.76 -23.61 13.41
N LEU A 19 23.81 -22.61 14.31
CA LEU A 19 22.64 -21.83 14.66
C LEU A 19 22.23 -21.03 13.42
N GLY A 20 21.19 -21.48 12.72
CA GLY A 20 20.55 -20.72 11.67
C GLY A 20 19.88 -19.47 12.30
N ILE A 21 20.53 -18.32 12.15
CA ILE A 21 19.92 -17.03 12.43
C ILE A 21 18.92 -16.77 11.31
N SER A 22 17.65 -17.09 11.57
CA SER A 22 16.55 -16.66 10.71
C SER A 22 16.47 -15.14 10.79
N HIS A 23 17.05 -14.47 9.81
CA HIS A 23 16.81 -13.05 9.60
C HIS A 23 15.35 -12.94 9.15
N GLY A 24 14.46 -12.57 10.06
CA GLY A 24 13.13 -12.11 9.70
C GLY A 24 13.30 -10.90 8.77
N VAL A 25 12.97 -11.09 7.50
CA VAL A 25 12.81 -9.96 6.58
C VAL A 25 11.58 -9.22 7.07
N PHE A 26 11.78 -8.20 7.92
CA PHE A 26 10.76 -7.21 8.16
C PHE A 26 10.58 -6.49 6.82
N ALA A 27 9.45 -6.73 6.15
CA ALA A 27 9.02 -5.86 5.05
C ALA A 27 9.02 -4.44 5.63
N GLN A 28 9.88 -3.56 5.11
CA GLN A 28 9.80 -2.15 5.43
C GLN A 28 8.40 -1.70 5.00
N ASP A 29 7.61 -1.23 5.95
CA ASP A 29 6.37 -0.54 5.68
C ASP A 29 6.73 0.65 4.79
N GLN A 30 6.35 0.57 3.50
CA GLN A 30 6.64 1.61 2.50
C GLN A 30 5.75 2.84 2.70
N GLY A 31 5.12 2.98 3.87
CA GLY A 31 4.21 4.08 4.16
C GLY A 31 2.88 4.02 3.40
N HIS A 32 2.62 2.91 2.71
CA HIS A 32 1.39 2.71 1.92
C HIS A 32 0.31 1.91 2.65
N ALA A 33 0.54 1.52 3.89
CA ALA A 33 -0.41 0.79 4.71
C ALA A 33 -0.41 1.30 6.15
N HIS A 34 -1.59 1.55 6.69
CA HIS A 34 -1.79 1.93 8.09
C HIS A 34 -2.84 1.03 8.74
N VAL A 35 -2.63 0.66 9.99
CA VAL A 35 -3.63 -0.05 10.80
C VAL A 35 -4.11 0.88 11.90
N ILE A 36 -5.40 1.19 11.91
CA ILE A 36 -6.05 2.07 12.87
C ILE A 36 -7.35 1.40 13.35
N ASP A 37 -7.53 1.25 14.65
CA ASP A 37 -8.73 0.71 15.28
C ASP A 37 -9.19 -0.62 14.66
N GLY A 38 -8.24 -1.53 14.37
CA GLY A 38 -8.50 -2.85 13.79
C GLY A 38 -8.86 -2.82 12.30
N VAL A 39 -8.58 -1.71 11.63
CA VAL A 39 -8.76 -1.54 10.18
C VAL A 39 -7.44 -1.30 9.51
N ALA A 40 -7.09 -2.17 8.56
CA ALA A 40 -5.95 -2.00 7.67
C ALA A 40 -6.38 -1.20 6.43
N VAL A 41 -5.70 -0.08 6.20
CA VAL A 41 -5.93 0.85 5.09
C VAL A 41 -4.73 0.84 4.19
N TYR A 42 -4.91 0.45 2.93
CA TYR A 42 -3.85 0.41 1.92
C TYR A 42 -4.07 1.51 0.89
N LEU A 43 -3.03 2.28 0.61
CA LEU A 43 -3.03 3.33 -0.41
C LEU A 43 -2.30 2.85 -1.67
N GLY A 44 -2.91 3.10 -2.84
CA GLY A 44 -2.25 3.04 -4.14
C GLY A 44 -2.34 4.38 -4.85
N VAL A 45 -1.28 4.78 -5.53
CA VAL A 45 -1.25 5.97 -6.38
C VAL A 45 -0.67 5.58 -7.73
N ILE A 46 -1.45 5.73 -8.80
CA ILE A 46 -1.12 5.28 -10.15
C ILE A 46 -1.25 6.47 -11.11
N PRO A 47 -0.22 6.79 -11.91
CA PRO A 47 -0.35 7.79 -12.97
C PRO A 47 -1.51 7.46 -13.92
N ALA A 48 -2.31 8.46 -14.26
CA ALA A 48 -3.49 8.28 -15.12
C ALA A 48 -3.11 7.82 -16.54
N GLU A 49 -1.92 8.20 -16.99
CA GLU A 49 -1.35 7.79 -18.27
C GLU A 49 -1.23 6.27 -18.37
N LEU A 50 -0.77 5.61 -17.29
CA LEU A 50 -0.65 4.15 -17.25
C LEU A 50 -2.00 3.45 -17.37
N ILE A 51 -3.07 4.03 -16.80
CA ILE A 51 -4.43 3.49 -16.95
C ILE A 51 -4.89 3.65 -18.39
N SER A 52 -4.57 4.78 -19.02
CA SER A 52 -4.92 5.04 -20.43
C SER A 52 -4.21 4.10 -21.40
N GLU A 53 -2.98 3.71 -21.09
CA GLU A 53 -2.16 2.84 -21.95
C GLU A 53 -2.50 1.36 -21.76
N GLU A 54 -2.72 0.93 -20.52
CA GLU A 54 -2.89 -0.49 -20.17
C GLU A 54 -4.31 -1.00 -20.46
N TYR A 55 -5.34 -0.15 -20.31
CA TYR A 55 -6.73 -0.58 -20.46
C TYR A 55 -7.40 -0.03 -21.72
N PRO A 56 -8.17 -0.85 -22.45
CA PRO A 56 -8.99 -0.37 -23.58
C PRO A 56 -9.99 0.70 -23.13
N LYS A 57 -10.32 1.65 -24.01
CA LYS A 57 -11.26 2.77 -23.71
C LYS A 57 -12.63 2.30 -23.23
N GLN A 58 -13.05 1.09 -23.58
CA GLN A 58 -14.32 0.48 -23.18
C GLN A 58 -14.23 -0.26 -21.84
N ALA A 59 -13.03 -0.44 -21.29
CA ALA A 59 -12.85 -1.10 -20.02
C ALA A 59 -13.50 -0.30 -18.88
N PRO A 60 -14.06 -0.95 -17.85
CA PRO A 60 -14.61 -0.27 -16.67
C PRO A 60 -13.62 0.70 -16.03
N GLU A 61 -12.36 0.36 -16.01
CA GLU A 61 -11.25 1.17 -15.48
C GLU A 61 -11.11 2.52 -16.17
N HIS A 62 -11.40 2.58 -17.48
CA HIS A 62 -11.41 3.83 -18.26
C HIS A 62 -12.65 4.69 -18.02
N GLN A 63 -13.76 4.10 -17.59
CA GLN A 63 -15.06 4.78 -17.45
C GLN A 63 -15.34 5.25 -16.01
N MET A 64 -14.60 4.72 -15.04
CA MET A 64 -14.75 5.09 -13.63
C MET A 64 -14.45 6.57 -13.38
N HIS A 65 -15.12 7.17 -12.42
CA HIS A 65 -14.91 8.55 -11.95
C HIS A 65 -15.11 9.61 -13.04
N GLY A 66 -15.95 9.33 -14.03
CA GLY A 66 -16.18 10.22 -15.18
C GLY A 66 -15.16 10.11 -16.29
N GLY A 67 -14.34 9.07 -16.28
CA GLY A 67 -13.29 8.80 -17.24
C GLY A 67 -11.89 9.22 -16.80
N VAL A 68 -10.87 8.71 -17.49
CA VAL A 68 -9.49 9.09 -17.23
C VAL A 68 -9.27 10.55 -17.64
N PRO A 69 -8.84 11.43 -16.72
CA PRO A 69 -8.58 12.83 -17.05
C PRO A 69 -7.52 12.95 -18.15
N SER A 70 -7.67 13.95 -19.02
CA SER A 70 -6.68 14.29 -20.02
C SER A 70 -5.67 15.28 -19.46
N GLY A 71 -4.43 15.22 -19.93
CA GLY A 71 -3.31 16.06 -19.50
C GLY A 71 -2.44 15.40 -18.46
N ASP A 72 -1.28 16.00 -18.26
CA ASP A 72 -0.22 15.44 -17.42
C ASP A 72 -0.52 15.56 -15.91
N HIS A 73 0.18 14.78 -15.11
CA HIS A 73 0.17 14.85 -13.64
C HIS A 73 -1.16 14.48 -12.96
N TRP A 74 -2.06 13.83 -13.65
CA TRP A 74 -3.21 13.21 -13.01
C TRP A 74 -2.84 11.85 -12.45
N HIS A 75 -3.27 11.58 -11.22
CA HIS A 75 -3.02 10.32 -10.54
C HIS A 75 -4.33 9.75 -10.02
N HIS A 76 -4.51 8.48 -10.24
CA HIS A 76 -5.57 7.70 -9.62
C HIS A 76 -5.14 7.30 -8.22
N VAL A 77 -5.77 7.88 -7.21
CA VAL A 77 -5.62 7.49 -5.81
C VAL A 77 -6.65 6.43 -5.52
N ASN A 78 -6.21 5.25 -5.09
CA ASN A 78 -7.07 4.16 -4.68
C ASN A 78 -6.79 3.72 -3.24
N VAL A 79 -7.84 3.30 -2.54
CA VAL A 79 -7.79 2.85 -1.15
C VAL A 79 -8.48 1.51 -1.04
N ALA A 80 -7.79 0.51 -0.50
CA ALA A 80 -8.36 -0.78 -0.13
C ALA A 80 -8.43 -0.87 1.40
N ILE A 81 -9.56 -1.36 1.92
CA ILE A 81 -9.83 -1.36 3.35
C ILE A 81 -10.17 -2.78 3.79
N TYR A 82 -9.53 -3.22 4.88
CA TYR A 82 -9.73 -4.56 5.43
C TYR A 82 -9.94 -4.50 6.95
N ASN A 83 -10.64 -5.48 7.46
CA ASN A 83 -10.57 -5.81 8.89
C ASN A 83 -9.21 -6.45 9.15
N ASP A 84 -8.41 -5.84 10.01
CA ASP A 84 -7.02 -6.27 10.27
C ASP A 84 -6.94 -7.67 10.90
N THR A 85 -7.92 -8.03 11.71
CA THR A 85 -7.94 -9.33 12.40
C THR A 85 -8.38 -10.48 11.49
N THR A 86 -9.42 -10.24 10.65
CA THR A 86 -10.03 -11.30 9.84
C THR A 86 -9.51 -11.33 8.40
N GLY A 87 -8.85 -10.27 7.94
CA GLY A 87 -8.45 -10.08 6.55
C GLY A 87 -9.64 -9.86 5.60
N GLN A 88 -10.85 -9.71 6.10
CA GLN A 88 -12.02 -9.45 5.27
C GLN A 88 -11.99 -8.03 4.71
N ARG A 89 -12.29 -7.89 3.43
CA ARG A 89 -12.42 -6.60 2.77
C ARG A 89 -13.66 -5.85 3.26
N ILE A 90 -13.53 -4.55 3.47
CA ILE A 90 -14.61 -3.65 3.87
C ILE A 90 -15.05 -2.88 2.62
N THR A 91 -16.28 -3.13 2.16
CA THR A 91 -16.83 -2.60 0.89
C THR A 91 -18.02 -1.67 1.09
N ASN A 92 -18.47 -1.48 2.33
CA ASN A 92 -19.65 -0.69 2.69
C ASN A 92 -19.30 0.61 3.43
N ALA A 93 -18.16 1.22 3.11
CA ALA A 93 -17.70 2.47 3.69
C ALA A 93 -17.97 3.66 2.77
N ARG A 94 -18.12 4.84 3.35
CA ARG A 94 -17.96 6.11 2.67
C ARG A 94 -16.53 6.57 2.85
N VAL A 95 -15.80 6.75 1.75
CA VAL A 95 -14.40 7.13 1.78
C VAL A 95 -14.22 8.49 1.11
N VAL A 96 -13.46 9.38 1.74
CA VAL A 96 -13.13 10.70 1.19
C VAL A 96 -11.63 10.88 1.28
N ALA A 97 -11.00 11.33 0.20
CA ALA A 97 -9.60 11.72 0.21
C ALA A 97 -9.45 13.24 0.08
N GLN A 98 -8.45 13.77 0.77
CA GLN A 98 -7.98 15.13 0.64
C GLN A 98 -6.50 15.10 0.32
N VAL A 99 -6.11 15.78 -0.80
CA VAL A 99 -4.74 15.79 -1.31
C VAL A 99 -4.22 17.21 -1.35
N TRP A 100 -3.01 17.43 -0.84
CA TRP A 100 -2.30 18.72 -0.86
C TRP A 100 -0.79 18.50 -0.83
N SER A 101 -0.02 19.54 -1.20
CA SER A 101 1.42 19.62 -1.00
C SER A 101 1.76 20.91 -0.28
N GLN A 102 2.86 20.92 0.46
CA GLN A 102 3.42 22.15 1.07
C GLN A 102 4.38 22.88 0.12
N GLU A 103 4.95 22.19 -0.85
CA GLU A 103 5.86 22.75 -1.86
C GLU A 103 5.08 23.39 -3.01
N GLU A 104 3.96 22.78 -3.41
CA GLU A 104 3.09 23.29 -4.48
C GLU A 104 2.03 24.26 -3.92
N VAL A 105 2.50 25.41 -3.43
CA VAL A 105 1.67 26.38 -2.68
C VAL A 105 0.52 26.99 -3.49
N ASN A 106 0.60 26.96 -4.82
CA ASN A 106 -0.45 27.44 -5.72
C ASN A 106 -1.49 26.36 -6.05
N LEU A 107 -1.24 25.12 -5.69
CA LEU A 107 -2.19 24.03 -5.91
C LEU A 107 -3.25 24.06 -4.79
N PRO A 108 -4.54 24.19 -5.13
CA PRO A 108 -5.58 24.14 -4.11
C PRO A 108 -5.66 22.77 -3.48
N ILE A 109 -6.06 22.73 -2.22
CA ILE A 109 -6.39 21.48 -1.55
C ILE A 109 -7.55 20.82 -2.30
N GLN A 110 -7.34 19.59 -2.77
CA GLN A 110 -8.35 18.84 -3.48
C GLN A 110 -9.02 17.88 -2.49
N LYS A 111 -10.33 17.98 -2.31
CA LYS A 111 -11.11 17.06 -1.49
C LYS A 111 -12.21 16.42 -2.32
N LYS A 112 -12.19 15.09 -2.45
CA LYS A 112 -13.12 14.33 -3.28
C LYS A 112 -13.59 13.04 -2.56
N PRO A 113 -14.83 12.57 -2.80
CA PRO A 113 -15.19 11.22 -2.46
C PRO A 113 -14.34 10.24 -3.28
N LEU A 114 -13.93 9.15 -2.67
CA LEU A 114 -13.41 7.99 -3.39
C LEU A 114 -14.59 7.07 -3.68
N GLU A 115 -14.87 6.85 -4.96
CA GLU A 115 -15.99 6.05 -5.40
C GLU A 115 -15.68 4.56 -5.31
N PRO A 116 -16.62 3.70 -4.93
CA PRO A 116 -16.42 2.26 -4.96
C PRO A 116 -16.19 1.80 -6.40
N MET A 117 -15.20 0.92 -6.57
CA MET A 117 -14.79 0.40 -7.86
C MET A 117 -14.31 -1.04 -7.72
N SER A 118 -14.39 -1.81 -8.80
CA SER A 118 -13.85 -3.17 -8.86
C SER A 118 -12.75 -3.25 -9.90
N ILE A 119 -11.53 -3.60 -9.46
CA ILE A 119 -10.39 -3.85 -10.35
C ILE A 119 -10.02 -5.32 -10.22
N ALA A 120 -10.06 -6.06 -11.33
CA ALA A 120 -9.77 -7.49 -11.37
C ALA A 120 -10.55 -8.30 -10.31
N GLY A 121 -11.80 -7.93 -10.04
CA GLY A 121 -12.65 -8.55 -9.03
C GLY A 121 -12.35 -8.16 -7.58
N ALA A 122 -11.43 -7.21 -7.37
CA ALA A 122 -11.11 -6.67 -6.06
C ALA A 122 -11.76 -5.30 -5.86
N GLU A 123 -12.65 -5.18 -4.88
CA GLU A 123 -13.32 -3.91 -4.58
C GLU A 123 -12.40 -2.96 -3.81
N THR A 124 -12.32 -1.72 -4.29
CA THR A 124 -11.56 -0.61 -3.72
C THR A 124 -12.35 0.68 -3.82
N TYR A 125 -11.78 1.77 -3.34
CA TYR A 125 -12.33 3.12 -3.47
C TYR A 125 -11.31 4.00 -4.18
N GLY A 126 -11.71 4.78 -5.20
CA GLY A 126 -10.77 5.57 -5.98
C GLY A 126 -11.32 6.88 -6.51
N ASN A 127 -10.43 7.77 -6.90
CA ASN A 127 -10.71 8.98 -7.68
C ASN A 127 -9.40 9.57 -8.22
N TYR A 128 -9.50 10.49 -9.19
CA TYR A 128 -8.36 11.18 -9.77
C TYR A 128 -8.05 12.48 -9.06
N PHE A 129 -6.73 12.73 -8.84
CA PHE A 129 -6.19 13.96 -8.25
C PHE A 129 -5.06 14.49 -9.12
N HIS A 130 -4.96 15.81 -9.23
CA HIS A 130 -3.88 16.47 -9.95
C HIS A 130 -2.72 16.72 -8.99
N MET A 131 -1.56 16.14 -9.30
CA MET A 131 -0.35 16.21 -8.47
C MET A 131 0.85 16.59 -9.35
N PRO A 132 0.97 17.87 -9.74
CA PRO A 132 2.07 18.34 -10.58
C PRO A 132 3.40 18.46 -9.81
N GLY A 133 4.48 18.54 -10.59
CA GLY A 133 5.82 18.81 -10.06
C GLY A 133 6.43 17.63 -9.28
N THR A 134 7.68 17.81 -8.88
CA THR A 134 8.37 16.88 -7.98
C THR A 134 8.22 17.39 -6.56
N ALA A 135 7.33 16.78 -5.78
CA ALA A 135 6.91 17.28 -4.48
C ALA A 135 6.44 16.15 -3.54
N MET A 136 6.45 16.45 -2.23
CA MET A 136 5.80 15.64 -1.23
C MET A 136 4.31 16.00 -1.16
N TYR A 137 3.47 15.01 -1.41
CA TYR A 137 2.02 15.10 -1.26
C TYR A 137 1.56 14.41 0.01
N PHE A 138 0.58 15.00 0.66
CA PHE A 138 -0.13 14.41 1.78
C PHE A 138 -1.52 13.98 1.29
N ILE A 139 -1.87 12.73 1.57
CA ILE A 139 -3.15 12.14 1.19
C ILE A 139 -3.87 11.73 2.47
N LYS A 140 -4.77 12.60 2.93
CA LYS A 140 -5.61 12.31 4.09
C LYS A 140 -6.85 11.53 3.64
N VAL A 141 -7.07 10.38 4.25
CA VAL A 141 -8.22 9.49 3.99
C VAL A 141 -9.13 9.49 5.20
N GLU A 142 -10.38 9.83 4.98
CA GLU A 142 -11.47 9.77 5.96
C GLU A 142 -12.38 8.59 5.59
N ILE A 143 -12.60 7.65 6.52
CA ILE A 143 -13.36 6.42 6.33
C ILE A 143 -14.51 6.41 7.31
N ASP A 144 -15.74 6.47 6.81
CA ASP A 144 -16.96 6.39 7.59
C ASP A 144 -17.66 5.07 7.31
N ARG A 145 -17.88 4.27 8.36
CA ARG A 145 -18.50 2.95 8.28
C ARG A 145 -19.77 2.91 9.13
N PRO A 146 -20.85 2.33 8.64
CA PRO A 146 -22.09 2.23 9.42
C PRO A 146 -21.85 1.59 10.80
N GLY A 147 -22.27 2.28 11.86
CA GLY A 147 -22.17 1.78 13.23
C GLY A 147 -20.77 1.80 13.87
N HIS A 148 -19.79 2.46 13.24
CA HIS A 148 -18.43 2.59 13.75
C HIS A 148 -18.02 4.07 13.84
N THR A 149 -17.05 4.36 14.70
CA THR A 149 -16.38 5.67 14.71
C THR A 149 -15.63 5.88 13.40
N PRO A 150 -15.73 7.07 12.78
CA PRO A 150 -14.95 7.39 11.60
C PRO A 150 -13.43 7.29 11.86
N ILE A 151 -12.71 6.80 10.89
CA ILE A 151 -11.25 6.66 10.91
C ILE A 151 -10.66 7.74 10.01
N VAL A 152 -9.55 8.34 10.46
CA VAL A 152 -8.79 9.31 9.68
C VAL A 152 -7.32 8.89 9.72
N THR A 153 -6.70 8.86 8.54
CA THR A 153 -5.27 8.62 8.40
C THR A 153 -4.68 9.51 7.30
N THR A 154 -3.38 9.78 7.37
CA THR A 154 -2.67 10.58 6.37
C THR A 154 -1.45 9.82 5.91
N PHE A 155 -1.34 9.66 4.60
CA PHE A 155 -0.20 9.06 3.92
C PHE A 155 0.67 10.15 3.32
N GLU A 156 1.97 9.90 3.25
CA GLU A 156 2.94 10.70 2.53
C GLU A 156 3.25 10.03 1.19
N TYR A 157 3.19 10.77 0.12
CA TYR A 157 3.50 10.30 -1.22
C TYR A 157 4.47 11.25 -1.91
N TYR A 158 5.69 10.78 -2.17
CA TYR A 158 6.67 11.57 -2.90
C TYR A 158 6.52 11.34 -4.40
N HIS A 159 5.95 12.35 -5.09
CA HIS A 159 5.82 12.36 -6.54
C HIS A 159 7.13 12.81 -7.20
N ARG A 160 7.57 12.07 -8.21
CA ARG A 160 8.70 12.40 -9.09
C ARG A 160 8.15 12.56 -10.50
N SER A 161 8.24 13.77 -11.02
CA SER A 161 7.93 14.10 -12.43
C SER A 161 9.10 13.75 -13.34
#